data_64d0a4329a16d5dcc79ed6938ef1c431
#
_entry.id   64d0a4329a16d5dcc79ed6938ef1c431
#
_cell.length_a   1.000
_cell.length_b   1.000
_cell.length_c   1.000
_cell.angle_alpha   90.00
_cell.angle_beta   90.00
_cell.angle_gamma   90.00
#
_symmetry.space_group_name_H-M   'P 1'
#
loop_
_entity.id
_entity.type
_entity.pdbx_description
1 polymer ?
#
loop_
_entity_poly.entity_id
_entity_poly.type
_entity_poly.pdbx_seq_one_letter_code
_entity_poly.pdbx_strand_id
1 'polypeptide(L)'
;FVHEKLLYEDKHHNCVFVGLDGSGEAKHAHIRSTNSEGRVFRMNIESSASEHCFHKDGTDKSLYVFEAPIDLLSHITLYPYGWQEHSYVACCGTSIQPVLEQLRQNPKLDTVYLCLDNDDAGNDACDRMTDTLEDMGLEVQRLCPVRKDWNDDLRAKFERKENLP
;
A
#
# COMPACT_ATOMS: atom_id res chain seq x y z
N PHE A 1 -12.00 1.78 5.02
CA PHE A 1 -11.88 1.52 3.58
C PHE A 1 -13.21 1.11 2.94
N VAL A 2 -13.93 0.10 3.45
CA VAL A 2 -15.21 -0.36 2.85
C VAL A 2 -16.29 0.71 2.93
N HIS A 3 -16.48 1.35 4.07
CA HIS A 3 -17.44 2.45 4.24
C HIS A 3 -17.13 3.67 3.35
N GLU A 4 -15.87 3.90 3.06
CA GLU A 4 -15.39 4.97 2.18
C GLU A 4 -15.41 4.57 0.70
N LYS A 5 -15.85 3.35 0.38
CA LYS A 5 -15.88 2.77 -0.98
C LYS A 5 -14.51 2.68 -1.65
N LEU A 6 -13.44 2.67 -0.88
CA LEU A 6 -12.07 2.46 -1.37
C LEU A 6 -11.75 0.98 -1.58
N LEU A 7 -12.52 0.09 -0.95
CA LEU A 7 -12.40 -1.35 -1.08
C LEU A 7 -13.78 -1.98 -1.20
N TYR A 8 -14.00 -2.79 -2.23
CA TYR A 8 -15.25 -3.53 -2.41
C TYR A 8 -15.01 -4.86 -3.16
N GLU A 9 -16.02 -5.72 -3.13
CA GLU A 9 -16.07 -6.97 -3.88
C GLU A 9 -16.81 -6.75 -5.22
N ASP A 10 -16.22 -7.20 -6.34
CA ASP A 10 -16.88 -7.16 -7.63
C ASP A 10 -17.83 -8.37 -7.84
N LYS A 11 -18.56 -8.39 -8.96
CA LYS A 11 -19.50 -9.47 -9.31
C LYS A 11 -18.84 -10.85 -9.53
N HIS A 12 -17.50 -10.91 -9.58
CA HIS A 12 -16.71 -12.11 -9.73
C HIS A 12 -16.01 -12.50 -8.43
N HIS A 13 -16.40 -11.89 -7.32
CA HIS A 13 -15.82 -12.09 -5.99
C HIS A 13 -14.35 -11.68 -5.87
N ASN A 14 -13.88 -10.75 -6.72
CA ASN A 14 -12.54 -10.19 -6.56
C ASN A 14 -12.55 -8.98 -5.61
N CYS A 15 -11.42 -8.74 -4.93
CA CYS A 15 -11.18 -7.49 -4.22
C CYS A 15 -10.82 -6.39 -5.23
N VAL A 16 -11.54 -5.26 -5.16
CA VAL A 16 -11.25 -4.05 -5.94
C VAL A 16 -10.80 -2.94 -5.00
N PHE A 17 -9.60 -2.42 -5.24
CA PHE A 17 -8.97 -1.33 -4.50
C PHE A 17 -9.03 -0.07 -5.35
N VAL A 18 -9.68 0.98 -4.85
CA VAL A 18 -9.93 2.23 -5.58
C VAL A 18 -8.98 3.31 -5.11
N GLY A 19 -8.38 4.01 -6.06
CA GLY A 19 -7.61 5.21 -5.82
C GLY A 19 -8.36 6.44 -6.30
N LEU A 20 -8.37 7.49 -5.48
CA LEU A 20 -9.10 8.73 -5.74
C LEU A 20 -8.11 9.85 -6.09
N ASP A 21 -8.58 10.87 -6.81
CA ASP A 21 -7.85 12.13 -6.91
C ASP A 21 -8.19 13.07 -5.75
N GLY A 22 -7.55 14.25 -5.71
CA GLY A 22 -7.79 15.26 -4.67
C GLY A 22 -9.20 15.85 -4.65
N SER A 23 -10.04 15.58 -5.66
CA SER A 23 -11.47 15.94 -5.67
C SER A 23 -12.37 14.82 -5.15
N GLY A 24 -11.81 13.64 -4.86
CA GLY A 24 -12.54 12.45 -4.44
C GLY A 24 -13.13 11.65 -5.62
N GLU A 25 -12.70 11.92 -6.86
CA GLU A 25 -13.11 11.15 -8.04
C GLU A 25 -12.21 9.91 -8.21
N ALA A 26 -12.81 8.74 -8.50
CA ALA A 26 -12.08 7.51 -8.75
C ALA A 26 -11.26 7.61 -10.06
N LYS A 27 -9.95 7.49 -9.97
CA LYS A 27 -8.99 7.57 -11.09
C LYS A 27 -8.22 6.28 -11.31
N HIS A 28 -8.18 5.40 -10.31
CA HIS A 28 -7.44 4.15 -10.39
C HIS A 28 -8.25 3.02 -9.74
N ALA A 29 -8.15 1.82 -10.30
CA ALA A 29 -8.64 0.64 -9.63
C ALA A 29 -7.69 -0.54 -9.87
N HIS A 30 -7.32 -1.21 -8.78
CA HIS A 30 -6.52 -2.44 -8.77
C HIS A 30 -7.40 -3.60 -8.37
N ILE A 31 -7.40 -4.67 -9.16
CA ILE A 31 -8.18 -5.90 -8.90
C ILE A 31 -7.23 -7.00 -8.47
N ARG A 32 -7.60 -7.71 -7.40
CA ARG A 32 -6.95 -8.93 -6.94
C ARG A 32 -7.98 -10.04 -6.81
N SER A 33 -7.70 -11.20 -7.44
CA SER A 33 -8.56 -12.38 -7.28
C SER A 33 -8.50 -12.91 -5.85
N THR A 34 -9.65 -13.41 -5.36
CA THR A 34 -9.76 -14.06 -4.04
C THR A 34 -9.74 -15.59 -4.16
N ASN A 35 -9.53 -16.12 -5.37
CA ASN A 35 -9.51 -17.55 -5.61
C ASN A 35 -8.40 -18.24 -4.80
N SER A 36 -8.77 -19.23 -3.98
CA SER A 36 -7.84 -20.13 -3.30
C SER A 36 -7.35 -21.26 -4.21
N GLU A 37 -8.11 -21.57 -5.26
CA GLU A 37 -7.81 -22.60 -6.27
C GLU A 37 -7.87 -22.00 -7.67
N GLY A 38 -6.99 -22.42 -8.56
CA GLY A 38 -6.93 -21.94 -9.93
C GLY A 38 -5.99 -20.77 -10.15
N ARG A 39 -6.29 -19.94 -11.17
CA ARG A 39 -5.42 -18.82 -11.56
C ARG A 39 -5.63 -17.62 -10.61
N VAL A 40 -4.63 -17.33 -9.78
CA VAL A 40 -4.54 -16.08 -9.05
C VAL A 40 -4.04 -14.99 -9.99
N PHE A 41 -4.70 -13.84 -10.02
CA PHE A 41 -4.26 -12.69 -10.81
C PHE A 41 -4.37 -11.39 -10.01
N ARG A 42 -3.59 -10.41 -10.44
CA ARG A 42 -3.67 -9.00 -10.04
C ARG A 42 -3.54 -8.14 -11.29
N MET A 43 -4.30 -7.07 -11.39
CA MET A 43 -4.25 -6.16 -12.52
C MET A 43 -4.80 -4.78 -12.17
N ASN A 44 -4.27 -3.77 -12.82
CA ASN A 44 -4.91 -2.47 -12.85
C ASN A 44 -5.97 -2.44 -13.95
N ILE A 45 -7.09 -1.76 -13.71
CA ILE A 45 -8.10 -1.53 -14.76
C ILE A 45 -7.47 -0.66 -15.86
N GLU A 46 -7.80 -0.97 -17.10
CA GLU A 46 -7.37 -0.17 -18.25
C GLU A 46 -7.76 1.30 -18.07
N SER A 47 -6.89 2.20 -18.49
CA SER A 47 -7.04 3.65 -18.32
C SER A 47 -6.97 4.17 -16.88
N SER A 48 -6.55 3.35 -15.91
CA SER A 48 -6.23 3.84 -14.56
C SER A 48 -5.05 4.79 -14.58
N ALA A 49 -5.18 5.93 -13.89
CA ALA A 49 -4.10 6.87 -13.66
C ALA A 49 -3.20 6.34 -12.53
N SER A 50 -1.98 5.95 -12.87
CA SER A 50 -1.07 5.22 -11.95
C SER A 50 -0.62 6.05 -10.75
N GLU A 51 -0.65 7.37 -10.83
CA GLU A 51 -0.33 8.29 -9.73
C GLU A 51 -1.40 8.30 -8.65
N HIS A 52 -2.65 7.92 -8.96
CA HIS A 52 -3.77 7.87 -8.03
C HIS A 52 -4.05 6.45 -7.52
N CYS A 53 -3.01 5.69 -7.18
CA CYS A 53 -3.17 4.36 -6.62
C CYS A 53 -3.93 4.36 -5.28
N PHE A 54 -4.32 3.16 -4.82
CA PHE A 54 -5.02 2.97 -3.55
C PHE A 54 -4.29 3.62 -2.39
N HIS A 55 -4.96 4.53 -1.69
CA HIS A 55 -4.38 5.30 -0.60
C HIS A 55 -5.42 5.63 0.48
N LYS A 56 -4.94 6.13 1.60
CA LYS A 56 -5.73 6.65 2.71
C LYS A 56 -4.98 7.80 3.37
N ASP A 57 -5.65 8.94 3.48
CA ASP A 57 -5.12 10.09 4.20
C ASP A 57 -5.26 9.89 5.70
N GLY A 58 -4.24 10.33 6.43
CA GLY A 58 -4.20 10.43 7.87
C GLY A 58 -4.19 11.88 8.36
N THR A 59 -3.96 12.05 9.64
CA THR A 59 -3.96 13.37 10.31
C THR A 59 -2.58 13.83 10.75
N ASP A 60 -1.62 12.90 10.86
CA ASP A 60 -0.23 13.20 11.20
C ASP A 60 0.61 13.54 9.96
N LYS A 61 1.92 13.52 10.09
CA LYS A 61 2.88 13.88 9.02
C LYS A 61 3.56 12.70 8.37
N SER A 62 3.11 11.48 8.67
CA SER A 62 3.73 10.24 8.24
C SER A 62 3.02 9.64 7.02
N LEU A 63 3.79 9.23 6.02
CA LEU A 63 3.31 8.48 4.87
C LEU A 63 3.96 7.07 4.83
N TYR A 64 3.15 6.03 4.87
CA TYR A 64 3.57 4.64 4.74
C TYR A 64 3.35 4.16 3.31
N VAL A 65 4.40 3.67 2.65
CA VAL A 65 4.43 3.33 1.22
C VAL A 65 4.57 1.82 1.05
N PHE A 66 3.66 1.20 0.31
CA PHE A 66 3.63 -0.25 0.06
C PHE A 66 3.67 -0.56 -1.43
N GLU A 67 4.13 -1.77 -1.79
CA GLU A 67 4.11 -2.23 -3.17
C GLU A 67 2.70 -2.62 -3.61
N ALA A 68 1.92 -3.28 -2.74
CA ALA A 68 0.57 -3.71 -3.07
C ALA A 68 -0.46 -3.36 -1.97
N PRO A 69 -1.75 -3.15 -2.34
CA PRO A 69 -2.81 -2.84 -1.37
C PRO A 69 -2.99 -3.90 -0.28
N ILE A 70 -2.73 -5.19 -0.61
CA ILE A 70 -2.85 -6.26 0.38
C ILE A 70 -1.78 -6.15 1.47
N ASP A 71 -0.57 -5.69 1.13
CA ASP A 71 0.52 -5.50 2.09
C ASP A 71 0.25 -4.32 3.02
N LEU A 72 -0.32 -3.23 2.49
CA LEU A 72 -0.83 -2.12 3.27
C LEU A 72 -1.86 -2.60 4.31
N LEU A 73 -2.88 -3.36 3.89
CA LEU A 73 -3.90 -3.87 4.81
C LEU A 73 -3.33 -4.87 5.82
N SER A 74 -2.35 -5.69 5.40
CA SER A 74 -1.65 -6.63 6.26
C SER A 74 -0.83 -5.92 7.34
N HIS A 75 -0.11 -4.86 6.97
CA HIS A 75 0.64 -4.03 7.90
C HIS A 75 -0.29 -3.39 8.95
N ILE A 76 -1.40 -2.76 8.53
CA ILE A 76 -2.38 -2.20 9.47
C ILE A 76 -2.95 -3.27 10.41
N THR A 77 -3.17 -4.48 9.91
CA THR A 77 -3.66 -5.61 10.73
C THR A 77 -2.61 -6.10 11.72
N LEU A 78 -1.33 -6.07 11.36
CA LEU A 78 -0.21 -6.39 12.24
C LEU A 78 0.00 -5.36 13.34
N TYR A 79 -0.19 -4.07 13.00
CA TYR A 79 0.04 -2.89 13.84
C TYR A 79 -1.21 -2.02 13.94
N PRO A 80 -2.27 -2.47 14.65
CA PRO A 80 -3.58 -1.83 14.60
C PRO A 80 -3.70 -0.55 15.44
N TYR A 81 -2.72 -0.22 16.26
CA TYR A 81 -2.80 0.94 17.13
C TYR A 81 -2.36 2.22 16.41
N GLY A 82 -3.22 3.24 16.40
CA GLY A 82 -2.91 4.55 15.81
C GLY A 82 -2.93 4.60 14.28
N TRP A 83 -3.24 3.50 13.58
CA TRP A 83 -3.18 3.46 12.12
C TRP A 83 -4.03 4.53 11.42
N GLN A 84 -5.12 4.98 12.03
CA GLN A 84 -5.98 6.02 11.45
C GLN A 84 -5.31 7.40 11.40
N GLU A 85 -4.25 7.61 12.16
CA GLU A 85 -3.51 8.87 12.23
C GLU A 85 -2.55 9.02 11.07
N HIS A 86 -2.03 7.90 10.53
CA HIS A 86 -1.03 7.89 9.46
C HIS A 86 -1.67 7.90 8.06
N SER A 87 -0.94 8.46 7.10
CA SER A 87 -1.28 8.34 5.68
C SER A 87 -0.63 7.09 5.06
N TYR A 88 -1.30 6.51 4.08
CA TYR A 88 -0.88 5.26 3.44
C TYR A 88 -1.07 5.33 1.93
N VAL A 89 -0.14 4.75 1.17
CA VAL A 89 -0.26 4.55 -0.27
C VAL A 89 0.29 3.19 -0.68
N ALA A 90 -0.40 2.51 -1.60
CA ALA A 90 0.06 1.28 -2.24
C ALA A 90 0.30 1.55 -3.72
N CYS A 91 1.55 1.49 -4.17
CA CYS A 91 1.98 1.89 -5.51
C CYS A 91 1.51 0.96 -6.64
N CYS A 92 0.95 -0.21 -6.31
CA CYS A 92 0.60 -1.26 -7.28
C CYS A 92 1.79 -1.67 -8.17
N GLY A 93 2.98 -1.66 -7.59
CA GLY A 93 4.30 -1.91 -8.16
C GLY A 93 5.37 -1.06 -7.46
N THR A 94 6.46 -0.75 -8.15
CA THR A 94 7.64 -0.07 -7.60
C THR A 94 7.84 1.37 -8.12
N SER A 95 6.76 1.99 -8.65
CA SER A 95 6.80 3.37 -9.14
C SER A 95 6.70 4.37 -7.98
N ILE A 96 7.51 5.43 -8.01
CA ILE A 96 7.44 6.54 -7.05
C ILE A 96 6.24 7.49 -7.29
N GLN A 97 5.62 7.47 -8.48
CA GLN A 97 4.61 8.45 -8.86
C GLN A 97 3.43 8.58 -7.87
N PRO A 98 2.88 7.48 -7.32
CA PRO A 98 1.83 7.58 -6.29
C PRO A 98 2.31 8.29 -5.01
N VAL A 99 3.58 8.10 -4.63
CA VAL A 99 4.18 8.76 -3.46
C VAL A 99 4.27 10.27 -3.69
N LEU A 100 4.79 10.68 -4.85
CA LEU A 100 4.90 12.09 -5.22
C LEU A 100 3.53 12.78 -5.29
N GLU A 101 2.51 12.08 -5.77
CA GLU A 101 1.14 12.61 -5.79
C GLU A 101 0.57 12.80 -4.38
N GLN A 102 0.81 11.85 -3.45
CA GLN A 102 0.40 12.00 -2.05
C GLN A 102 1.08 13.21 -1.38
N LEU A 103 2.38 13.39 -1.60
CA LEU A 103 3.15 14.53 -1.09
C LEU A 103 2.65 15.86 -1.67
N ARG A 104 2.27 15.88 -2.95
CA ARG A 104 1.68 17.04 -3.62
C ARG A 104 0.31 17.42 -3.05
N GLN A 105 -0.54 16.42 -2.78
CA GLN A 105 -1.88 16.62 -2.22
C GLN A 105 -1.83 17.00 -0.74
N ASN A 106 -0.87 16.47 0.01
CA ASN A 106 -0.71 16.71 1.45
C ASN A 106 0.70 17.24 1.79
N PRO A 107 0.95 18.54 1.61
CA PRO A 107 2.28 19.15 1.83
C PRO A 107 2.72 19.22 3.30
N LYS A 108 1.91 18.75 4.25
CA LYS A 108 2.35 18.62 5.67
C LYS A 108 3.09 17.29 5.93
N LEU A 109 3.08 16.34 5.01
CA LEU A 109 3.85 15.11 5.13
C LEU A 109 5.34 15.45 5.10
N ASP A 110 6.08 15.03 6.09
CA ASP A 110 7.53 15.28 6.23
C ASP A 110 8.33 14.00 6.50
N THR A 111 7.68 12.90 6.83
CA THR A 111 8.31 11.61 7.12
C THR A 111 7.70 10.51 6.24
N VAL A 112 8.54 9.76 5.51
CA VAL A 112 8.12 8.67 4.63
C VAL A 112 8.70 7.34 5.10
N TYR A 113 7.82 6.38 5.36
CA TYR A 113 8.18 5.00 5.69
C TYR A 113 8.04 4.11 4.44
N LEU A 114 9.16 3.67 3.88
CA LEU A 114 9.19 2.75 2.75
C LEU A 114 9.01 1.31 3.24
N CYS A 115 7.83 0.75 3.00
CA CYS A 115 7.39 -0.57 3.44
C CYS A 115 7.23 -1.55 2.26
N LEU A 116 8.09 -1.43 1.23
CA LEU A 116 8.07 -2.29 0.05
C LEU A 116 8.52 -3.72 0.38
N ASP A 117 8.33 -4.63 -0.56
CA ASP A 117 8.68 -6.05 -0.39
C ASP A 117 10.16 -6.24 -0.05
N ASN A 118 10.47 -7.33 0.66
CA ASN A 118 11.83 -7.73 1.02
C ASN A 118 12.40 -8.68 -0.04
N ASP A 119 12.49 -8.18 -1.28
CA ASP A 119 13.15 -8.85 -2.39
C ASP A 119 14.01 -7.83 -3.17
N ASP A 120 14.75 -8.31 -4.17
CA ASP A 120 15.70 -7.46 -4.90
C ASP A 120 14.99 -6.26 -5.54
N ALA A 121 13.81 -6.45 -6.13
CA ALA A 121 13.06 -5.38 -6.78
C ALA A 121 12.54 -4.32 -5.79
N GLY A 122 12.04 -4.76 -4.63
CA GLY A 122 11.59 -3.88 -3.55
C GLY A 122 12.75 -3.11 -2.92
N ASN A 123 13.89 -3.76 -2.72
CA ASN A 123 15.10 -3.13 -2.17
C ASN A 123 15.66 -2.07 -3.15
N ASP A 124 15.84 -2.41 -4.43
CA ASP A 124 16.26 -1.45 -5.47
C ASP A 124 15.30 -0.26 -5.59
N ALA A 125 13.99 -0.50 -5.44
CA ALA A 125 13.00 0.58 -5.45
C ALA A 125 13.11 1.47 -4.22
N CYS A 126 13.35 0.90 -3.03
CA CYS A 126 13.59 1.67 -1.82
C CYS A 126 14.79 2.59 -1.95
N ASP A 127 15.91 2.09 -2.46
CA ASP A 127 17.12 2.90 -2.64
C ASP A 127 16.85 4.10 -3.56
N ARG A 128 16.22 3.87 -4.72
CA ARG A 128 15.86 4.96 -5.66
C ARG A 128 14.86 5.96 -5.08
N MET A 129 13.88 5.47 -4.30
CA MET A 129 12.89 6.35 -3.66
C MET A 129 13.53 7.17 -2.55
N THR A 130 14.41 6.56 -1.75
CA THR A 130 15.15 7.24 -0.68
C THR A 130 15.92 8.42 -1.24
N ASP A 131 16.78 8.21 -2.25
CA ASP A 131 17.57 9.28 -2.86
C ASP A 131 16.66 10.45 -3.32
N THR A 132 15.55 10.13 -4.00
CA THR A 132 14.64 11.15 -4.53
C THR A 132 13.94 11.93 -3.42
N LEU A 133 13.46 11.24 -2.38
CA LEU A 133 12.67 11.86 -1.30
C LEU A 133 13.55 12.65 -0.33
N GLU A 134 14.78 12.19 -0.05
CA GLU A 134 15.77 12.94 0.74
C GLU A 134 16.22 14.21 0.01
N ASP A 135 16.41 14.16 -1.32
CA ASP A 135 16.69 15.34 -2.13
C ASP A 135 15.54 16.38 -2.09
N MET A 136 14.31 15.93 -1.83
CA MET A 136 13.14 16.81 -1.59
C MET A 136 13.08 17.34 -0.14
N GLY A 137 13.99 16.93 0.75
CA GLY A 137 14.07 17.36 2.14
C GLY A 137 13.16 16.59 3.10
N LEU A 138 12.73 15.39 2.73
CA LEU A 138 11.89 14.53 3.58
C LEU A 138 12.76 13.62 4.45
N GLU A 139 12.26 13.26 5.63
CA GLU A 139 12.83 12.16 6.42
C GLU A 139 12.37 10.83 5.83
N VAL A 140 13.29 9.93 5.50
CA VAL A 140 12.97 8.63 4.91
C VAL A 140 13.47 7.49 5.79
N GLN A 141 12.61 6.52 6.04
CA GLN A 141 12.97 5.32 6.81
C GLN A 141 12.48 4.07 6.09
N ARG A 142 13.33 3.02 6.05
CA ARG A 142 12.95 1.70 5.56
C ARG A 142 12.34 0.87 6.69
N LEU A 143 11.11 0.39 6.50
CA LEU A 143 10.50 -0.65 7.32
C LEU A 143 10.38 -1.93 6.49
N CYS A 144 11.15 -2.95 6.86
CA CYS A 144 11.26 -4.18 6.09
C CYS A 144 10.39 -5.28 6.73
N PRO A 145 9.55 -6.01 5.97
CA PRO A 145 8.91 -7.22 6.47
C PRO A 145 9.97 -8.29 6.78
N VAL A 146 9.69 -9.18 7.72
CA VAL A 146 10.60 -10.27 8.11
C VAL A 146 10.66 -11.34 7.02
N ARG A 147 9.53 -11.57 6.33
CA ARG A 147 9.42 -12.48 5.18
C ARG A 147 9.54 -11.69 3.88
N LYS A 148 9.01 -12.25 2.79
CA LYS A 148 9.01 -11.59 1.50
C LYS A 148 8.18 -10.31 1.51
N ASP A 149 6.99 -10.35 2.06
CA ASP A 149 6.04 -9.25 2.10
C ASP A 149 5.25 -9.22 3.41
N TRP A 150 4.49 -8.15 3.66
CA TRP A 150 3.70 -7.97 4.89
C TRP A 150 2.53 -8.95 4.99
N ASN A 151 2.00 -9.41 3.86
CA ASN A 151 0.95 -10.42 3.86
C ASN A 151 1.49 -11.80 4.30
N ASP A 152 2.70 -12.16 3.91
CA ASP A 152 3.36 -13.37 4.38
C ASP A 152 3.68 -13.31 5.88
N ASP A 153 4.07 -12.15 6.41
CA ASP A 153 4.26 -11.93 7.85
C ASP A 153 2.94 -12.10 8.62
N LEU A 154 1.85 -11.51 8.09
CA LEU A 154 0.53 -11.64 8.69
C LEU A 154 0.05 -13.08 8.71
N ARG A 155 0.14 -13.80 7.60
CA ARG A 155 -0.24 -15.21 7.49
C ARG A 155 0.52 -16.07 8.48
N ALA A 156 1.83 -15.90 8.58
CA ALA A 156 2.65 -16.64 9.54
C ALA A 156 2.29 -16.39 11.01
N LYS A 157 1.79 -15.18 11.33
CA LYS A 157 1.28 -14.86 12.67
C LYS A 157 0.02 -15.66 13.02
N PHE A 158 -0.88 -15.87 12.06
CA PHE A 158 -2.10 -16.65 12.26
C PHE A 158 -1.83 -18.16 12.28
N GLU A 159 -1.01 -18.69 11.39
CA GLU A 159 -0.62 -20.11 11.36
C GLU A 159 0.03 -20.56 12.69
N ARG A 160 0.80 -19.68 13.34
CA ARG A 160 1.36 -19.94 14.66
C ARG A 160 0.29 -20.03 15.76
N LYS A 161 -0.80 -19.26 15.66
CA LYS A 161 -1.89 -19.27 16.66
C LYS A 161 -2.74 -20.54 16.55
N GLU A 162 -2.95 -21.07 15.36
CA GLU A 162 -3.71 -22.30 15.15
C GLU A 162 -2.95 -23.56 15.61
N ASN A 163 -1.63 -23.50 15.72
CA ASN A 163 -0.76 -24.61 16.15
C ASN A 163 -0.34 -24.55 17.63
N LEU A 164 -0.91 -23.64 18.43
CA LEU A 164 -0.72 -23.64 19.89
C LEU A 164 -1.73 -24.59 20.54
N PRO A 165 -1.26 -25.55 21.39
CA PRO A 165 -2.12 -26.57 22.03
C PRO A 165 -3.12 -25.95 23.02
#